data_7a40ca2b6a6e1f0af480b5aa63c74dda
#
_entry.id   7a40ca2b6a6e1f0af480b5aa63c74dda
#
_cell.length_a   1.000
_cell.length_b   1.000
_cell.length_c   1.000
_cell.angle_alpha   90.00
_cell.angle_beta   90.00
_cell.angle_gamma   90.00
#
_symmetry.space_group_name_H-M   'P 1'
#
loop_
_entity.id
_entity.type
_entity.pdbx_description
1 polymer ?
#
loop_
_entity_poly.entity_id
_entity_poly.type
_entity_poly.pdbx_seq_one_letter_code
_entity_poly.pdbx_strand_id
1 'polypeptide(L)'
;MFRYIILALLLIHALIHLMGFVKKDQVSRGRRFFWLISSLLFFSALFVRHWWWPASLAILCSQWLIIQQWKEAKWGTIINIIILFFAWASFGFYHFESRFRLDTKALSSPDRSSTDPLLTENRIAHLPPPVQRYIRYSGAINKPIPTVLHIAFEGRMRGKDRDWFPFRSEQYNRLDTPARYFFMKARMFNMMVPGYHAYHDGKAAMDILLFGWISVVNKTGPELDQGETVTWLNDLCLFAPGALTNPMINWEEIDSLHARAIVHTGKIKVSAVLAFNSAGQLVNFFSNDRYETNDNKFYPFSTPVKDYKAMKGYMINTYGEAVWHYPEGPFVYGQFHLKDLELK
;
A
#
# COMPACT_ATOMS: atom_id res chain seq x y z
N MET A 1 -2.19 -21.01 -3.78
CA MET A 1 -1.43 -22.27 -3.97
C MET A 1 -0.22 -22.34 -3.04
N PHE A 2 0.79 -21.47 -3.11
CA PHE A 2 2.00 -21.52 -2.26
C PHE A 2 1.75 -21.62 -0.75
N ARG A 3 0.78 -20.86 -0.21
CA ARG A 3 0.44 -20.94 1.22
C ARG A 3 0.08 -22.36 1.66
N TYR A 4 -0.74 -23.06 0.89
CA TYR A 4 -1.15 -24.44 1.22
C TYR A 4 0.02 -25.43 1.11
N ILE A 5 0.93 -25.22 0.17
CA ILE A 5 2.16 -26.03 0.05
C ILE A 5 3.02 -25.86 1.29
N ILE A 6 3.24 -24.63 1.75
CA ILE A 6 4.04 -24.36 2.96
C ILE A 6 3.37 -24.98 4.19
N LEU A 7 2.05 -24.82 4.35
CA LEU A 7 1.31 -25.43 5.47
C LEU A 7 1.41 -26.95 5.46
N ALA A 8 1.31 -27.57 4.27
CA ALA A 8 1.48 -29.02 4.14
C ALA A 8 2.91 -29.45 4.47
N LEU A 9 3.94 -28.74 4.02
CA LEU A 9 5.34 -29.02 4.36
C LEU A 9 5.58 -28.91 5.86
N LEU A 10 5.09 -27.86 6.51
CA LEU A 10 5.21 -27.67 7.96
C LEU A 10 4.52 -28.81 8.73
N LEU A 11 3.30 -29.19 8.32
CA LEU A 11 2.55 -30.26 8.96
C LEU A 11 3.26 -31.62 8.81
N ILE A 12 3.66 -31.96 7.58
CA ILE A 12 4.37 -33.24 7.31
C ILE A 12 5.67 -33.29 8.13
N HIS A 13 6.41 -32.17 8.18
CA HIS A 13 7.67 -32.09 8.92
C HIS A 13 7.45 -32.23 10.43
N ALA A 14 6.38 -31.59 10.97
CA ALA A 14 5.98 -31.75 12.36
C ALA A 14 5.67 -33.22 12.70
N LEU A 15 4.92 -33.93 11.84
CA LEU A 15 4.57 -35.33 12.01
C LEU A 15 5.81 -36.26 11.95
N ILE A 16 6.74 -36.03 11.03
CA ILE A 16 7.99 -36.77 10.94
C ILE A 16 8.78 -36.66 12.26
N HIS A 17 8.90 -35.45 12.80
CA HIS A 17 9.57 -35.22 14.07
C HIS A 17 8.82 -35.86 15.25
N LEU A 18 7.49 -35.86 15.24
CA LEU A 18 6.70 -36.57 16.25
C LEU A 18 6.94 -38.07 16.21
N MET A 19 7.01 -38.67 15.02
CA MET A 19 7.35 -40.09 14.86
C MET A 19 8.73 -40.41 15.42
N GLY A 20 9.74 -39.54 15.21
CA GLY A 20 11.07 -39.69 15.79
C GLY A 20 11.06 -39.65 17.33
N PHE A 21 10.18 -38.85 17.92
CA PHE A 21 9.98 -38.81 19.38
C PHE A 21 9.41 -40.13 19.94
N VAL A 22 8.44 -40.71 19.21
CA VAL A 22 7.68 -41.92 19.68
C VAL A 22 8.52 -43.17 19.56
N LYS A 23 9.50 -43.28 18.64
CA LYS A 23 10.39 -44.42 18.50
C LYS A 23 11.34 -44.57 19.72
N LYS A 24 10.97 -45.43 20.68
CA LYS A 24 11.61 -45.53 21.99
C LYS A 24 13.01 -46.15 21.99
N ASP A 25 13.27 -47.09 21.10
CA ASP A 25 14.35 -48.06 21.34
C ASP A 25 15.75 -47.73 20.71
N GLN A 26 15.81 -46.57 20.01
CA GLN A 26 17.04 -46.20 19.28
C GLN A 26 17.60 -44.81 19.58
N VAL A 27 17.00 -44.02 20.50
CA VAL A 27 17.34 -42.59 20.67
C VAL A 27 17.57 -42.26 22.16
N SER A 28 18.70 -41.62 22.49
CA SER A 28 18.96 -41.07 23.82
C SER A 28 17.90 -40.07 24.28
N ARG A 29 17.66 -39.95 25.63
CA ARG A 29 16.68 -39.02 26.20
C ARG A 29 16.82 -37.58 25.70
N GLY A 30 18.07 -37.09 25.58
CA GLY A 30 18.35 -35.73 25.06
C GLY A 30 17.89 -35.53 23.61
N ARG A 31 18.23 -36.48 22.72
CA ARG A 31 17.78 -36.40 21.31
C ARG A 31 16.28 -36.48 21.15
N ARG A 32 15.60 -37.29 21.97
CA ARG A 32 14.11 -37.35 21.98
C ARG A 32 13.49 -36.02 22.32
N PHE A 33 14.07 -35.26 23.25
CA PHE A 33 13.59 -33.92 23.59
C PHE A 33 13.67 -32.97 22.37
N PHE A 34 14.75 -33.00 21.59
CA PHE A 34 14.85 -32.19 20.36
C PHE A 34 13.87 -32.62 19.28
N TRP A 35 13.54 -33.93 19.16
CA TRP A 35 12.49 -34.39 18.25
C TRP A 35 11.12 -33.78 18.64
N LEU A 36 10.77 -33.81 19.92
CA LEU A 36 9.52 -33.23 20.42
C LEU A 36 9.46 -31.71 20.21
N ILE A 37 10.53 -30.98 20.58
CA ILE A 37 10.61 -29.53 20.39
C ILE A 37 10.45 -29.16 18.91
N SER A 38 11.18 -29.81 18.01
CA SER A 38 11.06 -29.55 16.56
C SER A 38 9.63 -29.76 16.09
N SER A 39 8.98 -30.87 16.51
CA SER A 39 7.59 -31.13 16.17
C SER A 39 6.65 -30.03 16.66
N LEU A 40 6.74 -29.65 17.94
CA LEU A 40 5.89 -28.60 18.53
C LEU A 40 6.11 -27.23 17.87
N LEU A 41 7.35 -26.88 17.54
CA LEU A 41 7.67 -25.63 16.85
C LEU A 41 7.14 -25.59 15.41
N PHE A 42 7.29 -26.67 14.64
CA PHE A 42 6.69 -26.75 13.31
C PHE A 42 5.15 -26.71 13.38
N PHE A 43 4.58 -27.38 14.37
CA PHE A 43 3.13 -27.37 14.57
C PHE A 43 2.63 -25.98 14.98
N SER A 44 3.32 -25.30 15.89
CA SER A 44 2.95 -23.92 16.28
C SER A 44 3.03 -22.94 15.11
N ALA A 45 3.95 -23.14 14.18
CA ALA A 45 4.09 -22.32 12.96
C ALA A 45 2.82 -22.35 12.07
N LEU A 46 1.98 -23.38 12.19
CA LEU A 46 0.72 -23.45 11.43
C LEU A 46 -0.33 -22.42 11.90
N PHE A 47 -0.27 -21.99 13.15
CA PHE A 47 -1.30 -21.17 13.81
C PHE A 47 -0.85 -19.74 14.12
N VAL A 48 0.46 -19.48 14.15
CA VAL A 48 1.01 -18.17 14.50
C VAL A 48 1.06 -17.26 13.27
N ARG A 49 0.59 -15.99 13.41
CA ARG A 49 0.64 -14.99 12.33
C ARG A 49 2.05 -14.81 11.75
N HIS A 50 3.04 -14.76 12.65
CA HIS A 50 4.46 -14.62 12.28
C HIS A 50 5.15 -16.00 12.29
N TRP A 51 4.63 -16.94 11.51
CA TRP A 51 5.04 -18.33 11.45
C TRP A 51 6.54 -18.55 11.16
N TRP A 52 7.19 -17.56 10.58
CA TRP A 52 8.62 -17.62 10.21
C TRP A 52 9.55 -17.81 11.41
N TRP A 53 9.25 -17.22 12.59
CA TRP A 53 10.14 -17.38 13.74
C TRP A 53 10.08 -18.78 14.39
N PRO A 54 8.92 -19.42 14.67
CA PRO A 54 8.90 -20.78 15.19
C PRO A 54 9.41 -21.78 14.16
N ALA A 55 9.14 -21.58 12.87
CA ALA A 55 9.69 -22.42 11.81
C ALA A 55 11.23 -22.34 11.75
N SER A 56 11.83 -21.15 11.90
CA SER A 56 13.29 -21.00 11.92
C SER A 56 13.93 -21.72 13.11
N LEU A 57 13.34 -21.62 14.30
CA LEU A 57 13.82 -22.37 15.46
C LEU A 57 13.66 -23.88 15.28
N ALA A 58 12.53 -24.32 14.72
CA ALA A 58 12.30 -25.72 14.40
C ALA A 58 13.36 -26.28 13.44
N ILE A 59 13.72 -25.51 12.41
CA ILE A 59 14.75 -25.88 11.43
C ILE A 59 16.10 -26.07 12.11
N LEU A 60 16.49 -25.21 13.04
CA LEU A 60 17.77 -25.36 13.77
C LEU A 60 17.80 -26.68 14.53
N CYS A 61 16.74 -27.00 15.29
CA CYS A 61 16.63 -28.26 16.00
C CYS A 61 16.59 -29.47 15.04
N SER A 62 15.78 -29.35 13.96
CA SER A 62 15.66 -30.38 12.93
C SER A 62 17.00 -30.65 12.23
N GLN A 63 17.72 -29.61 11.82
CA GLN A 63 18.98 -29.76 11.13
C GLN A 63 20.05 -30.39 12.03
N TRP A 64 20.09 -30.05 13.31
CA TRP A 64 20.96 -30.69 14.26
C TRP A 64 20.69 -32.19 14.36
N LEU A 65 19.40 -32.59 14.42
CA LEU A 65 19.03 -34.04 14.43
C LEU A 65 19.40 -34.74 13.12
N ILE A 66 19.23 -34.10 11.97
CA ILE A 66 19.59 -34.61 10.65
C ILE A 66 21.12 -34.88 10.59
N ILE A 67 21.94 -33.94 11.09
CA ILE A 67 23.40 -34.10 11.11
C ILE A 67 23.80 -35.34 11.95
N GLN A 68 23.12 -35.58 13.06
CA GLN A 68 23.37 -36.74 13.90
C GLN A 68 23.03 -38.11 13.25
N GLN A 69 22.09 -38.06 12.25
CA GLN A 69 21.61 -39.25 11.54
C GLN A 69 21.74 -39.07 10.01
N TRP A 70 22.85 -38.49 9.57
CA TRP A 70 23.03 -38.00 8.19
C TRP A 70 22.75 -39.06 7.12
N LYS A 71 23.23 -40.30 7.34
CA LYS A 71 23.04 -41.38 6.35
C LYS A 71 21.59 -41.66 6.04
N GLU A 72 20.70 -41.55 7.04
CA GLU A 72 19.28 -41.89 6.95
C GLU A 72 18.39 -40.68 6.68
N ALA A 73 18.80 -39.49 7.19
CA ALA A 73 17.94 -38.32 7.26
C ALA A 73 18.36 -37.14 6.33
N LYS A 74 19.44 -37.26 5.57
CA LYS A 74 20.02 -36.16 4.74
C LYS A 74 19.02 -35.44 3.84
N TRP A 75 18.01 -36.13 3.31
CA TRP A 75 16.98 -35.55 2.46
C TRP A 75 16.09 -34.57 3.19
N GLY A 76 15.97 -34.66 4.53
CA GLY A 76 15.28 -33.67 5.35
C GLY A 76 15.92 -32.28 5.29
N THR A 77 17.23 -32.20 4.99
CA THR A 77 17.90 -30.90 4.76
C THR A 77 17.32 -30.11 3.61
N ILE A 78 16.90 -30.77 2.52
CA ILE A 78 16.26 -30.10 1.38
C ILE A 78 14.97 -29.44 1.82
N ILE A 79 14.14 -30.14 2.60
CA ILE A 79 12.89 -29.59 3.11
C ILE A 79 13.15 -28.43 4.08
N ASN A 80 14.16 -28.55 4.96
CA ASN A 80 14.58 -27.46 5.83
C ASN A 80 15.00 -26.21 5.02
N ILE A 81 15.75 -26.37 3.94
CA ILE A 81 16.17 -25.26 3.06
C ILE A 81 14.94 -24.59 2.41
N ILE A 82 13.97 -25.37 1.93
CA ILE A 82 12.75 -24.85 1.34
C ILE A 82 11.94 -24.04 2.38
N ILE A 83 11.73 -24.60 3.57
CA ILE A 83 11.01 -23.92 4.64
C ILE A 83 11.76 -22.66 5.07
N LEU A 84 13.09 -22.73 5.20
CA LEU A 84 13.94 -21.58 5.56
C LEU A 84 13.84 -20.44 4.53
N PHE A 85 13.86 -20.76 3.24
CA PHE A 85 13.68 -19.77 2.18
C PHE A 85 12.33 -19.02 2.32
N PHE A 86 11.24 -19.75 2.52
CA PHE A 86 9.93 -19.12 2.71
C PHE A 86 9.81 -18.37 4.04
N ALA A 87 10.45 -18.85 5.10
CA ALA A 87 10.52 -18.14 6.38
C ALA A 87 11.28 -16.81 6.24
N TRP A 88 12.43 -16.84 5.55
CA TRP A 88 13.23 -15.67 5.22
C TRP A 88 12.43 -14.65 4.38
N ALA A 89 11.74 -15.09 3.32
CA ALA A 89 10.88 -14.23 2.50
C ALA A 89 9.73 -13.64 3.33
N SER A 90 9.09 -14.45 4.19
CA SER A 90 8.00 -13.98 5.06
C SER A 90 8.48 -12.94 6.08
N PHE A 91 9.67 -13.13 6.64
CA PHE A 91 10.29 -12.15 7.52
C PHE A 91 10.63 -10.85 6.77
N GLY A 92 11.12 -10.92 5.54
CA GLY A 92 11.37 -9.76 4.70
C GLY A 92 10.11 -8.93 4.43
N PHE A 93 9.00 -9.59 4.09
CA PHE A 93 7.72 -8.90 3.94
C PHE A 93 7.28 -8.21 5.24
N TYR A 94 7.37 -8.90 6.37
CA TYR A 94 7.05 -8.33 7.67
C TYR A 94 7.92 -7.12 7.98
N HIS A 95 9.24 -7.24 7.78
CA HIS A 95 10.19 -6.15 8.03
C HIS A 95 9.92 -4.94 7.14
N PHE A 96 9.66 -5.14 5.85
CA PHE A 96 9.36 -4.07 4.91
C PHE A 96 8.01 -3.40 5.21
N GLU A 97 6.96 -4.18 5.51
CA GLU A 97 5.66 -3.62 5.92
C GLU A 97 5.76 -2.86 7.25
N SER A 98 6.66 -3.28 8.16
CA SER A 98 6.84 -2.60 9.45
C SER A 98 7.36 -1.17 9.31
N ARG A 99 8.13 -0.83 8.25
CA ARG A 99 8.53 0.55 7.93
C ARG A 99 7.29 1.42 7.71
N PHE A 100 6.40 0.99 6.81
CA PHE A 100 5.13 1.68 6.56
C PHE A 100 4.30 1.83 7.85
N ARG A 101 4.21 0.79 8.70
CA ARG A 101 3.46 0.84 9.96
C ARG A 101 4.06 1.82 10.97
N LEU A 102 5.38 1.93 11.00
CA LEU A 102 6.08 2.89 11.86
C LEU A 102 5.84 4.33 11.38
N ASP A 103 6.02 4.57 10.08
CA ASP A 103 5.87 5.89 9.48
C ASP A 103 4.42 6.42 9.60
N THR A 104 3.43 5.51 9.53
CA THR A 104 2.01 5.87 9.62
C THR A 104 1.43 5.81 11.04
N LYS A 105 2.22 5.41 12.05
CA LYS A 105 1.73 5.21 13.42
C LYS A 105 1.04 6.45 14.01
N ALA A 106 1.63 7.62 13.81
CA ALA A 106 1.05 8.88 14.29
C ALA A 106 -0.24 9.27 13.55
N LEU A 107 -0.40 8.84 12.30
CA LEU A 107 -1.58 9.13 11.48
C LEU A 107 -2.73 8.13 11.73
N SER A 108 -2.42 6.92 12.19
CA SER A 108 -3.42 5.88 12.44
C SER A 108 -4.27 6.17 13.68
N SER A 109 -3.77 6.97 14.60
CA SER A 109 -4.46 7.35 15.86
C SER A 109 -4.46 8.87 16.04
N PRO A 110 -5.12 9.64 15.20
CA PRO A 110 -5.23 11.08 15.41
C PRO A 110 -6.13 11.34 16.61
N ASP A 111 -5.65 12.18 17.50
CA ASP A 111 -6.50 12.80 18.54
C ASP A 111 -7.46 13.78 17.85
N ARG A 112 -8.71 13.33 17.62
CA ARG A 112 -9.77 14.26 17.24
C ARG A 112 -10.18 15.04 18.47
N SER A 113 -9.94 16.34 18.41
CA SER A 113 -10.54 17.27 19.37
C SER A 113 -12.00 17.49 18.99
N SER A 114 -12.90 17.53 19.97
CA SER A 114 -14.28 17.96 19.78
C SER A 114 -14.41 19.43 19.30
N THR A 115 -13.29 20.12 19.21
CA THR A 115 -13.14 21.53 18.78
C THR A 115 -12.66 21.67 17.34
N ASP A 116 -12.55 20.57 16.56
CA ASP A 116 -12.11 20.65 15.17
C ASP A 116 -13.05 21.53 14.35
N PRO A 117 -12.52 22.45 13.51
CA PRO A 117 -13.34 23.41 12.79
C PRO A 117 -14.23 22.69 11.77
N LEU A 118 -15.54 22.99 11.84
CA LEU A 118 -16.49 22.50 10.87
C LEU A 118 -16.34 23.25 9.53
N LEU A 119 -16.51 22.52 8.44
CA LEU A 119 -16.60 23.09 7.11
C LEU A 119 -17.96 23.77 6.93
N THR A 120 -17.97 25.09 6.84
CA THR A 120 -19.19 25.89 6.66
C THR A 120 -19.27 26.46 5.24
N GLU A 121 -20.46 26.90 4.83
CA GLU A 121 -20.67 27.60 3.55
C GLU A 121 -19.76 28.82 3.40
N ASN A 122 -19.53 29.58 4.48
CA ASN A 122 -18.62 30.74 4.45
C ASN A 122 -17.18 30.35 4.15
N ARG A 123 -16.73 29.15 4.59
CA ARG A 123 -15.37 28.66 4.34
C ARG A 123 -15.14 28.26 2.89
N ILE A 124 -16.17 27.92 2.15
CA ILE A 124 -16.07 27.56 0.73
C ILE A 124 -16.42 28.72 -0.22
N ALA A 125 -16.94 29.85 0.28
CA ALA A 125 -17.45 30.95 -0.53
C ALA A 125 -16.39 31.56 -1.48
N HIS A 126 -15.11 31.49 -1.14
CA HIS A 126 -14.02 32.01 -1.95
C HIS A 126 -13.53 31.03 -3.04
N LEU A 127 -13.98 29.77 -3.02
CA LEU A 127 -13.60 28.76 -3.99
C LEU A 127 -14.35 28.93 -5.33
N PRO A 128 -13.80 28.43 -6.46
CA PRO A 128 -14.53 28.42 -7.72
C PRO A 128 -15.88 27.69 -7.62
N PRO A 129 -16.92 28.16 -8.31
CA PRO A 129 -18.25 27.57 -8.23
C PRO A 129 -18.33 26.05 -8.46
N PRO A 130 -17.58 25.44 -9.43
CA PRO A 130 -17.61 23.99 -9.59
C PRO A 130 -17.01 23.25 -8.39
N VAL A 131 -15.99 23.77 -7.71
CA VAL A 131 -15.40 23.20 -6.50
C VAL A 131 -16.39 23.26 -5.33
N GLN A 132 -17.09 24.41 -5.16
CA GLN A 132 -18.14 24.54 -4.15
C GLN A 132 -19.25 23.51 -4.35
N ARG A 133 -19.73 23.30 -5.60
CA ARG A 133 -20.75 22.29 -5.92
C ARG A 133 -20.28 20.88 -5.56
N TYR A 134 -19.01 20.54 -5.88
CA TYR A 134 -18.44 19.25 -5.54
C TYR A 134 -18.38 19.02 -4.02
N ILE A 135 -17.94 20.00 -3.25
CA ILE A 135 -17.91 19.93 -1.78
C ILE A 135 -19.31 19.69 -1.22
N ARG A 136 -20.33 20.40 -1.71
CA ARG A 136 -21.73 20.19 -1.30
C ARG A 136 -22.24 18.81 -1.72
N TYR A 137 -21.97 18.40 -2.97
CA TYR A 137 -22.36 17.09 -3.48
C TYR A 137 -21.77 15.96 -2.62
N SER A 138 -20.52 16.09 -2.22
CA SER A 138 -19.85 15.10 -1.38
C SER A 138 -20.42 14.98 0.04
N GLY A 139 -21.26 15.92 0.47
CA GLY A 139 -21.81 16.00 1.82
C GLY A 139 -20.78 16.38 2.88
N ALA A 140 -19.71 17.11 2.51
CA ALA A 140 -18.65 17.53 3.45
C ALA A 140 -19.06 18.74 4.30
N ILE A 141 -20.09 19.52 3.91
CA ILE A 141 -20.58 20.66 4.68
C ILE A 141 -21.10 20.21 6.06
N ASN A 142 -20.82 21.02 7.07
CA ASN A 142 -21.10 20.78 8.50
C ASN A 142 -20.38 19.56 9.09
N LYS A 143 -19.31 19.09 8.45
CA LYS A 143 -18.40 18.07 9.00
C LYS A 143 -17.06 18.69 9.35
N PRO A 144 -16.28 18.05 10.24
CA PRO A 144 -14.92 18.47 10.51
C PRO A 144 -14.06 18.47 9.25
N ILE A 145 -13.20 19.48 9.11
CA ILE A 145 -12.25 19.55 8.01
C ILE A 145 -11.18 18.44 8.27
N PRO A 146 -11.02 17.47 7.35
CA PRO A 146 -10.11 16.38 7.62
C PRO A 146 -8.64 16.82 7.48
N THR A 147 -7.79 16.32 8.38
CA THR A 147 -6.33 16.50 8.35
C THR A 147 -5.59 15.23 7.95
N VAL A 148 -6.27 14.09 8.06
CA VAL A 148 -5.72 12.78 7.68
C VAL A 148 -6.73 12.04 6.81
N LEU A 149 -6.23 11.47 5.71
CA LEU A 149 -6.93 10.55 4.84
C LEU A 149 -6.30 9.16 4.97
N HIS A 150 -7.10 8.16 5.32
CA HIS A 150 -6.73 6.75 5.22
C HIS A 150 -7.61 6.09 4.16
N ILE A 151 -7.01 5.42 3.21
CA ILE A 151 -7.70 4.70 2.13
C ILE A 151 -7.07 3.34 1.86
N ALA A 152 -7.93 2.39 1.48
CA ALA A 152 -7.50 1.08 1.00
C ALA A 152 -8.09 0.80 -0.38
N PHE A 153 -7.26 0.25 -1.27
CA PHE A 153 -7.67 -0.13 -2.61
C PHE A 153 -7.44 -1.61 -2.90
N GLU A 154 -8.27 -2.14 -3.78
CA GLU A 154 -7.97 -3.30 -4.60
C GLU A 154 -7.98 -2.87 -6.06
N GLY A 155 -7.12 -3.47 -6.87
CA GLY A 155 -7.06 -3.09 -8.27
C GLY A 155 -6.10 -3.95 -9.07
N ARG A 156 -5.81 -3.45 -10.26
CA ARG A 156 -4.79 -4.02 -11.13
C ARG A 156 -3.96 -2.93 -11.77
N MET A 157 -2.70 -3.24 -11.99
CA MET A 157 -1.76 -2.36 -12.67
C MET A 157 -1.02 -3.12 -13.77
N ARG A 158 -0.45 -2.39 -14.70
CA ARG A 158 0.43 -2.94 -15.74
C ARG A 158 1.50 -1.94 -16.13
N GLY A 159 2.67 -2.43 -16.54
CA GLY A 159 3.64 -1.63 -17.28
C GLY A 159 3.28 -1.54 -18.77
N LYS A 160 3.97 -0.65 -19.51
CA LYS A 160 3.91 -0.61 -20.97
C LYS A 160 4.32 -1.97 -21.53
N ASP A 161 3.52 -2.53 -22.42
CA ASP A 161 3.74 -3.87 -23.02
C ASP A 161 3.80 -5.04 -22.02
N ARG A 162 3.11 -4.90 -20.89
CA ARG A 162 3.01 -5.93 -19.85
C ARG A 162 1.57 -6.25 -19.52
N ASP A 163 1.36 -7.50 -19.07
CA ASP A 163 0.07 -7.95 -18.59
C ASP A 163 -0.34 -7.28 -17.28
N TRP A 164 -1.65 -7.25 -17.04
CA TRP A 164 -2.21 -6.78 -15.77
C TRP A 164 -1.84 -7.69 -14.62
N PHE A 165 -1.37 -7.11 -13.52
CA PHE A 165 -1.20 -7.79 -12.24
C PHE A 165 -2.12 -7.19 -11.18
N PRO A 166 -2.75 -8.01 -10.32
CA PRO A 166 -3.60 -7.53 -9.24
C PRO A 166 -2.77 -7.01 -8.07
N PHE A 167 -3.33 -6.03 -7.35
CA PHE A 167 -2.74 -5.51 -6.12
C PHE A 167 -3.80 -5.21 -5.07
N ARG A 168 -3.34 -5.08 -3.83
CA ARG A 168 -4.00 -4.42 -2.70
C ARG A 168 -3.08 -3.38 -2.14
N SER A 169 -3.64 -2.25 -1.71
CA SER A 169 -2.85 -1.19 -1.09
C SER A 169 -3.56 -0.60 0.11
N GLU A 170 -2.75 -0.03 0.99
CA GLU A 170 -3.15 0.77 2.13
C GLU A 170 -2.35 2.06 2.09
N GLN A 171 -3.00 3.18 2.38
CA GLN A 171 -2.41 4.49 2.22
C GLN A 171 -2.87 5.43 3.32
N TYR A 172 -1.94 6.27 3.80
CA TYR A 172 -2.21 7.40 4.67
C TYR A 172 -1.66 8.69 4.05
N ASN A 173 -2.47 9.73 4.04
CA ASN A 173 -2.04 11.08 3.65
C ASN A 173 -2.27 12.04 4.81
N ARG A 174 -1.32 12.93 5.07
CA ARG A 174 -1.60 14.19 5.78
C ARG A 174 -2.11 15.20 4.75
N LEU A 175 -3.15 15.92 5.13
CA LEU A 175 -3.84 16.85 4.23
C LEU A 175 -3.52 18.31 4.55
N ASP A 176 -3.17 18.60 5.80
CA ASP A 176 -2.75 19.93 6.28
C ASP A 176 -1.32 20.28 5.83
N THR A 177 -0.46 19.29 5.76
CA THR A 177 0.90 19.38 5.21
C THR A 177 1.12 18.21 4.25
N PRO A 178 1.73 18.41 3.06
CA PRO A 178 1.88 17.36 2.09
C PRO A 178 2.72 16.18 2.61
N ALA A 179 2.03 15.08 2.93
CA ALA A 179 2.68 13.80 3.17
C ALA A 179 1.79 12.66 2.70
N ARG A 180 2.41 11.62 2.14
CA ARG A 180 1.75 10.45 1.57
C ARG A 180 2.58 9.20 1.82
N TYR A 181 1.95 8.19 2.38
CA TYR A 181 2.55 6.89 2.65
C TYR A 181 1.67 5.83 1.98
N PHE A 182 2.16 5.22 0.91
CA PHE A 182 1.42 4.24 0.12
C PHE A 182 2.14 2.91 0.11
N PHE A 183 1.53 1.89 0.69
CA PHE A 183 2.05 0.53 0.71
C PHE A 183 1.20 -0.38 -0.17
N MET A 184 1.82 -1.00 -1.16
CA MET A 184 1.17 -1.89 -2.13
C MET A 184 1.68 -3.33 -1.98
N LYS A 185 0.76 -4.28 -2.04
CA LYS A 185 1.03 -5.72 -2.15
C LYS A 185 0.59 -6.18 -3.54
N ALA A 186 1.51 -6.14 -4.49
CA ALA A 186 1.28 -6.61 -5.85
C ALA A 186 1.51 -8.12 -5.95
N ARG A 187 0.75 -8.79 -6.84
CA ARG A 187 0.99 -10.19 -7.17
C ARG A 187 1.48 -10.27 -8.63
N MET A 188 2.77 -10.52 -8.79
CA MET A 188 3.42 -10.69 -10.09
C MET A 188 4.01 -12.10 -10.19
N PHE A 189 3.78 -12.81 -11.30
CA PHE A 189 4.25 -14.20 -11.49
C PHE A 189 3.91 -15.14 -10.33
N ASN A 190 2.71 -15.02 -9.77
CA ASN A 190 2.27 -15.71 -8.56
C ASN A 190 3.09 -15.43 -7.28
N MET A 191 4.02 -14.48 -7.31
CA MET A 191 4.79 -14.04 -6.15
C MET A 191 4.25 -12.70 -5.62
N MET A 192 4.39 -12.49 -4.31
CA MET A 192 4.12 -11.21 -3.69
C MET A 192 5.32 -10.28 -3.90
N VAL A 193 5.08 -9.11 -4.47
CA VAL A 193 6.07 -8.05 -4.68
C VAL A 193 5.56 -6.80 -3.99
N PRO A 194 6.00 -6.49 -2.77
CA PRO A 194 5.59 -5.29 -2.06
C PRO A 194 6.30 -4.06 -2.61
N GLY A 195 5.57 -2.94 -2.66
CA GLY A 195 6.08 -1.61 -2.97
C GLY A 195 5.70 -0.62 -1.89
N TYR A 196 6.58 0.30 -1.57
CA TYR A 196 6.36 1.37 -0.62
C TYR A 196 6.80 2.70 -1.20
N HIS A 197 5.85 3.64 -1.26
CA HIS A 197 6.13 5.04 -1.58
C HIS A 197 5.95 5.86 -0.31
N ALA A 198 6.97 6.61 0.07
CA ALA A 198 6.93 7.56 1.17
C ALA A 198 7.22 8.96 0.61
N TYR A 199 6.35 9.91 0.91
CA TYR A 199 6.51 11.31 0.59
C TYR A 199 6.18 12.15 1.82
N HIS A 200 7.14 12.90 2.31
CA HIS A 200 7.00 13.84 3.42
C HIS A 200 8.11 14.89 3.37
N ASP A 201 7.86 16.04 3.93
CA ASP A 201 8.81 17.17 3.97
C ASP A 201 9.36 17.54 2.59
N GLY A 202 8.51 17.39 1.54
CA GLY A 202 8.86 17.67 0.16
C GLY A 202 9.85 16.66 -0.46
N LYS A 203 10.06 15.49 0.16
CA LYS A 203 10.95 14.43 -0.30
C LYS A 203 10.19 13.13 -0.51
N ALA A 204 10.46 12.51 -1.65
CA ALA A 204 9.85 11.25 -2.04
C ALA A 204 10.87 10.12 -2.16
N ALA A 205 10.44 8.93 -1.79
CA ALA A 205 11.15 7.69 -2.01
C ALA A 205 10.19 6.60 -2.47
N MET A 206 10.62 5.78 -3.43
CA MET A 206 9.88 4.62 -3.93
C MET A 206 10.78 3.40 -3.87
N ASP A 207 10.37 2.43 -3.07
CA ASP A 207 11.03 1.12 -2.93
C ASP A 207 10.11 0.00 -3.41
N ILE A 208 10.60 -0.88 -4.27
CA ILE A 208 9.94 -2.16 -4.60
C ILE A 208 10.92 -3.27 -4.30
N LEU A 209 10.55 -4.19 -3.41
CA LEU A 209 11.45 -5.23 -2.92
C LEU A 209 10.91 -6.63 -3.26
N LEU A 210 11.66 -7.41 -4.02
CA LEU A 210 11.38 -8.82 -4.19
C LEU A 210 11.68 -9.56 -2.86
N PHE A 211 10.72 -10.35 -2.39
CA PHE A 211 10.75 -11.04 -1.09
C PHE A 211 10.93 -10.12 0.13
N GLY A 212 10.74 -8.80 -0.04
CA GLY A 212 10.95 -7.81 1.01
C GLY A 212 12.43 -7.48 1.31
N TRP A 213 13.38 -8.01 0.53
CA TRP A 213 14.82 -7.86 0.73
C TRP A 213 15.56 -7.33 -0.48
N ILE A 214 15.27 -7.88 -1.66
CA ILE A 214 16.03 -7.60 -2.87
C ILE A 214 15.42 -6.40 -3.57
N SER A 215 16.15 -5.30 -3.63
CA SER A 215 15.70 -4.07 -4.30
C SER A 215 15.57 -4.30 -5.80
N VAL A 216 14.35 -4.15 -6.30
CA VAL A 216 14.02 -4.14 -7.74
C VAL A 216 13.91 -2.72 -8.25
N VAL A 217 13.32 -1.84 -7.43
CA VAL A 217 13.23 -0.41 -7.67
C VAL A 217 13.61 0.32 -6.39
N ASN A 218 14.50 1.29 -6.51
CA ASN A 218 14.80 2.29 -5.48
C ASN A 218 14.97 3.62 -6.19
N LYS A 219 14.02 4.51 -6.02
CA LYS A 219 13.99 5.80 -6.68
C LYS A 219 13.83 6.92 -5.65
N THR A 220 14.59 7.99 -5.84
CA THR A 220 14.49 9.26 -5.11
C THR A 220 14.88 10.37 -6.10
N GLY A 221 14.70 11.62 -5.73
CA GLY A 221 15.15 12.76 -6.51
C GLY A 221 14.07 13.82 -6.73
N PRO A 222 14.44 15.00 -7.22
CA PRO A 222 13.54 16.14 -7.31
C PRO A 222 12.35 15.91 -8.25
N GLU A 223 12.53 15.12 -9.30
CA GLU A 223 11.47 14.78 -10.23
C GLU A 223 10.43 13.86 -9.58
N LEU A 224 10.87 12.91 -8.74
CA LEU A 224 9.98 12.07 -7.95
C LEU A 224 9.28 12.91 -6.86
N ASP A 225 10.00 13.84 -6.21
CA ASP A 225 9.44 14.78 -5.22
C ASP A 225 8.25 15.54 -5.84
N GLN A 226 8.42 16.06 -7.07
CA GLN A 226 7.36 16.74 -7.81
C GLN A 226 6.22 15.79 -8.18
N GLY A 227 6.52 14.60 -8.71
CA GLY A 227 5.53 13.60 -9.09
C GLY A 227 4.65 13.14 -7.93
N GLU A 228 5.25 12.95 -6.74
CA GLU A 228 4.50 12.58 -5.53
C GLU A 228 3.70 13.75 -4.94
N THR A 229 4.14 15.01 -5.15
CA THR A 229 3.33 16.20 -4.82
C THR A 229 2.06 16.23 -5.67
N VAL A 230 2.14 15.92 -6.98
CA VAL A 230 0.96 15.79 -7.86
C VAL A 230 0.05 14.66 -7.37
N THR A 231 0.64 13.52 -6.95
CA THR A 231 -0.14 12.38 -6.47
C THR A 231 -0.85 12.69 -5.15
N TRP A 232 -0.19 13.40 -4.24
CA TRP A 232 -0.81 13.88 -3.00
C TRP A 232 -2.00 14.82 -3.29
N LEU A 233 -1.83 15.78 -4.21
CA LEU A 233 -2.91 16.69 -4.64
C LEU A 233 -4.07 15.92 -5.29
N ASN A 234 -3.78 14.93 -6.11
CA ASN A 234 -4.76 14.05 -6.72
C ASN A 234 -5.61 13.34 -5.65
N ASP A 235 -4.96 12.67 -4.69
CA ASP A 235 -5.65 11.95 -3.61
C ASP A 235 -6.54 12.89 -2.78
N LEU A 236 -6.04 14.09 -2.45
CA LEU A 236 -6.80 15.10 -1.72
C LEU A 236 -8.05 15.50 -2.50
N CYS A 237 -7.93 15.79 -3.80
CA CYS A 237 -9.03 16.20 -4.65
C CYS A 237 -10.09 15.10 -4.80
N LEU A 238 -9.68 13.84 -4.90
CA LEU A 238 -10.57 12.72 -5.17
C LEU A 238 -11.29 12.20 -3.91
N PHE A 239 -10.60 12.20 -2.76
CA PHE A 239 -11.05 11.45 -1.58
C PHE A 239 -11.25 12.30 -0.32
N ALA A 240 -10.84 13.56 -0.33
CA ALA A 240 -10.96 14.44 0.83
C ALA A 240 -11.59 15.81 0.45
N PRO A 241 -12.83 15.85 -0.07
CA PRO A 241 -13.44 17.09 -0.58
C PRO A 241 -13.52 18.20 0.47
N GLY A 242 -13.61 17.88 1.78
CA GLY A 242 -13.56 18.86 2.85
C GLY A 242 -12.22 19.57 3.01
N ALA A 243 -11.13 18.92 2.56
CA ALA A 243 -9.78 19.50 2.62
C ALA A 243 -9.45 20.41 1.41
N LEU A 244 -10.35 20.58 0.45
CA LEU A 244 -10.16 21.50 -0.69
C LEU A 244 -10.09 22.97 -0.28
N THR A 245 -10.45 23.29 0.96
CA THR A 245 -10.27 24.61 1.58
C THR A 245 -8.86 24.82 2.15
N ASN A 246 -7.93 23.87 1.98
CA ASN A 246 -6.56 23.99 2.44
C ASN A 246 -5.91 25.26 1.82
N PRO A 247 -5.36 26.17 2.66
CA PRO A 247 -4.77 27.43 2.19
C PRO A 247 -3.53 27.25 1.30
N MET A 248 -2.94 26.05 1.26
CA MET A 248 -1.84 25.73 0.33
C MET A 248 -2.33 25.58 -1.12
N ILE A 249 -3.64 25.42 -1.35
CA ILE A 249 -4.21 25.29 -2.69
C ILE A 249 -4.70 26.65 -3.15
N ASN A 250 -4.08 27.19 -4.17
CA ASN A 250 -4.55 28.35 -4.88
C ASN A 250 -5.47 27.89 -6.01
N TRP A 251 -6.68 28.44 -6.06
CA TRP A 251 -7.69 28.07 -7.03
C TRP A 251 -7.85 29.12 -8.12
N GLU A 252 -7.99 28.65 -9.37
CA GLU A 252 -8.36 29.47 -10.52
C GLU A 252 -9.63 28.89 -11.14
N GLU A 253 -10.64 29.72 -11.35
CA GLU A 253 -11.82 29.34 -12.13
C GLU A 253 -11.44 29.34 -13.62
N ILE A 254 -11.78 28.25 -14.32
CA ILE A 254 -11.59 28.14 -15.77
C ILE A 254 -12.94 28.39 -16.47
N ASP A 255 -13.95 27.63 -16.06
CA ASP A 255 -15.34 27.76 -16.52
C ASP A 255 -16.31 27.11 -15.52
N SER A 256 -17.57 26.99 -15.93
CA SER A 256 -18.64 26.47 -15.05
C SER A 256 -18.42 25.00 -14.61
N LEU A 257 -17.58 24.23 -15.28
CA LEU A 257 -17.31 22.79 -15.00
C LEU A 257 -15.84 22.49 -14.72
N HIS A 258 -14.94 23.47 -14.85
CA HIS A 258 -13.52 23.28 -14.66
C HIS A 258 -12.92 24.30 -13.70
N ALA A 259 -11.99 23.82 -12.85
CA ALA A 259 -11.18 24.68 -12.00
C ALA A 259 -9.74 24.17 -11.97
N ARG A 260 -8.78 25.07 -11.80
CA ARG A 260 -7.37 24.71 -11.62
C ARG A 260 -6.98 24.83 -10.14
N ALA A 261 -6.38 23.77 -9.63
CA ALA A 261 -5.70 23.76 -8.34
C ALA A 261 -4.20 23.94 -8.55
N ILE A 262 -3.57 24.84 -7.79
CA ILE A 262 -2.14 25.11 -7.83
C ILE A 262 -1.60 24.98 -6.41
N VAL A 263 -0.57 24.17 -6.22
CA VAL A 263 0.09 23.96 -4.92
C VAL A 263 1.55 24.38 -5.01
N HIS A 264 1.99 25.08 -3.98
CA HIS A 264 3.40 25.41 -3.78
C HIS A 264 3.89 24.77 -2.48
N THR A 265 4.95 23.99 -2.55
CA THR A 265 5.61 23.41 -1.38
C THR A 265 7.13 23.50 -1.52
N GLY A 266 7.75 24.36 -0.71
CA GLY A 266 9.18 24.68 -0.87
C GLY A 266 9.47 25.24 -2.27
N LYS A 267 10.32 24.54 -3.04
CA LYS A 267 10.65 24.90 -4.42
C LYS A 267 9.76 24.24 -5.48
N ILE A 268 8.85 23.35 -5.05
CA ILE A 268 7.98 22.59 -5.96
C ILE A 268 6.71 23.40 -6.19
N LYS A 269 6.37 23.58 -7.47
CA LYS A 269 5.07 24.10 -7.92
C LYS A 269 4.42 23.06 -8.81
N VAL A 270 3.20 22.64 -8.47
CA VAL A 270 2.41 21.72 -9.29
C VAL A 270 1.02 22.28 -9.51
N SER A 271 0.39 21.86 -10.60
CA SER A 271 -0.98 22.25 -10.91
C SER A 271 -1.79 21.10 -11.50
N ALA A 272 -3.09 21.18 -11.33
CA ALA A 272 -4.03 20.25 -11.95
C ALA A 272 -5.33 20.93 -12.34
N VAL A 273 -5.91 20.49 -13.43
CA VAL A 273 -7.27 20.87 -13.84
C VAL A 273 -8.22 19.77 -13.38
N LEU A 274 -9.23 20.20 -12.62
CA LEU A 274 -10.32 19.35 -12.18
C LEU A 274 -11.52 19.57 -13.09
N ALA A 275 -12.08 18.48 -13.63
CA ALA A 275 -13.30 18.51 -14.42
C ALA A 275 -14.48 17.94 -13.61
N PHE A 276 -15.59 18.65 -13.61
CA PHE A 276 -16.81 18.28 -12.90
C PHE A 276 -17.97 18.10 -13.90
N ASN A 277 -18.95 17.30 -13.54
CA ASN A 277 -20.20 17.22 -14.29
C ASN A 277 -21.27 18.18 -13.73
N SER A 278 -22.40 18.25 -14.41
CA SER A 278 -23.52 19.11 -14.01
C SER A 278 -24.14 18.75 -12.65
N ALA A 279 -23.99 17.52 -12.20
CA ALA A 279 -24.43 17.06 -10.87
C ALA A 279 -23.46 17.49 -9.74
N GLY A 280 -22.32 18.09 -10.06
CA GLY A 280 -21.30 18.49 -9.10
C GLY A 280 -20.31 17.39 -8.73
N GLN A 281 -20.27 16.28 -9.46
CA GLN A 281 -19.28 15.22 -9.25
C GLN A 281 -17.97 15.59 -9.94
N LEU A 282 -16.84 15.37 -9.28
CA LEU A 282 -15.53 15.37 -9.93
C LEU A 282 -15.46 14.15 -10.84
N VAL A 283 -15.15 14.34 -12.12
CA VAL A 283 -15.07 13.24 -13.10
C VAL A 283 -13.68 13.01 -13.64
N ASN A 284 -12.79 13.99 -13.52
CA ASN A 284 -11.39 13.82 -13.91
C ASN A 284 -10.47 14.79 -13.17
N PHE A 285 -9.26 14.35 -12.90
CA PHE A 285 -8.13 15.15 -12.49
C PHE A 285 -7.06 15.04 -13.59
N PHE A 286 -6.49 16.16 -14.03
CA PHE A 286 -5.51 16.20 -15.09
C PHE A 286 -4.34 17.11 -14.71
N SER A 287 -3.10 16.62 -14.84
CA SER A 287 -1.87 17.38 -14.56
C SER A 287 -0.79 17.11 -15.61
N ASN A 288 -0.01 18.13 -15.94
CA ASN A 288 1.19 18.01 -16.78
C ASN A 288 2.48 17.87 -15.96
N ASP A 289 2.39 17.91 -14.65
CA ASP A 289 3.53 18.05 -13.74
C ASP A 289 3.98 16.72 -13.13
N ARG A 290 3.40 15.57 -13.60
CA ARG A 290 3.73 14.27 -13.07
C ARG A 290 4.88 13.59 -13.81
N TYR A 291 5.84 13.06 -13.03
CA TYR A 291 7.01 12.37 -13.54
C TYR A 291 6.77 10.87 -13.71
N GLU A 292 7.10 10.34 -14.88
CA GLU A 292 7.05 8.92 -15.20
C GLU A 292 8.44 8.32 -14.99
N THR A 293 8.55 7.37 -14.06
CA THR A 293 9.83 6.88 -13.53
C THR A 293 10.54 5.87 -14.43
N ASN A 294 9.84 5.22 -15.38
CA ASN A 294 10.46 4.25 -16.28
C ASN A 294 11.12 4.97 -17.48
N ASP A 295 10.41 5.96 -18.03
CA ASP A 295 10.93 6.75 -19.16
C ASP A 295 11.82 7.93 -18.69
N ASN A 296 11.81 8.21 -17.37
CA ASN A 296 12.47 9.39 -16.78
C ASN A 296 12.05 10.71 -17.44
N LYS A 297 10.72 10.90 -17.64
CA LYS A 297 10.15 12.09 -18.30
C LYS A 297 8.87 12.53 -17.60
N PHE A 298 8.53 13.80 -17.81
CA PHE A 298 7.20 14.32 -17.47
C PHE A 298 6.24 14.02 -18.63
N TYR A 299 5.09 13.45 -18.30
CA TYR A 299 3.99 13.26 -19.25
C TYR A 299 2.69 13.76 -18.64
N PRO A 300 1.75 14.21 -19.46
CA PRO A 300 0.41 14.49 -18.98
C PRO A 300 -0.20 13.24 -18.36
N PHE A 301 -0.88 13.45 -17.23
CA PHE A 301 -1.45 12.39 -16.41
C PHE A 301 -2.90 12.73 -16.08
N SER A 302 -3.78 11.75 -16.11
CA SER A 302 -5.15 11.93 -15.65
C SER A 302 -5.66 10.79 -14.78
N THR A 303 -6.66 11.13 -13.96
CA THR A 303 -7.38 10.18 -13.13
C THR A 303 -8.89 10.35 -13.38
N PRO A 304 -9.43 9.74 -14.45
CA PRO A 304 -10.88 9.67 -14.62
C PRO A 304 -11.50 8.81 -13.52
N VAL A 305 -12.59 9.30 -12.91
CA VAL A 305 -13.27 8.65 -11.79
C VAL A 305 -14.77 8.54 -12.02
N LYS A 306 -15.37 7.54 -11.39
CA LYS A 306 -16.81 7.25 -11.47
C LYS A 306 -17.30 6.41 -10.29
N ASP A 307 -18.55 5.94 -10.39
CA ASP A 307 -19.19 5.03 -9.43
C ASP A 307 -19.24 5.62 -8.02
N TYR A 308 -19.81 6.83 -7.90
CA TYR A 308 -19.99 7.49 -6.63
C TYR A 308 -20.94 6.73 -5.70
N LYS A 309 -20.49 6.51 -4.45
CA LYS A 309 -21.25 5.82 -3.41
C LYS A 309 -21.10 6.51 -2.06
N ALA A 310 -22.10 6.32 -1.22
CA ALA A 310 -22.02 6.76 0.16
C ALA A 310 -21.04 5.88 0.95
N MET A 311 -19.95 6.48 1.46
CA MET A 311 -18.96 5.85 2.31
C MET A 311 -18.67 6.72 3.52
N LYS A 312 -18.85 6.17 4.73
CA LYS A 312 -18.61 6.88 6.01
C LYS A 312 -19.26 8.28 6.06
N GLY A 313 -20.42 8.42 5.39
CA GLY A 313 -21.19 9.66 5.35
C GLY A 313 -20.78 10.65 4.26
N TYR A 314 -19.86 10.31 3.37
CA TYR A 314 -19.48 11.11 2.21
C TYR A 314 -19.89 10.41 0.91
N MET A 315 -20.27 11.20 -0.12
CA MET A 315 -20.42 10.72 -1.49
C MET A 315 -19.05 10.76 -2.18
N ILE A 316 -18.44 9.59 -2.40
CA ILE A 316 -17.08 9.45 -2.92
C ILE A 316 -17.07 8.51 -4.12
N ASN A 317 -16.22 8.82 -5.11
CA ASN A 317 -15.93 7.93 -6.23
C ASN A 317 -15.30 6.63 -5.73
N THR A 318 -15.83 5.48 -6.17
CA THR A 318 -15.30 4.17 -5.75
C THR A 318 -14.50 3.46 -6.84
N TYR A 319 -14.43 4.05 -8.04
CA TYR A 319 -13.60 3.59 -9.14
C TYR A 319 -12.84 4.74 -9.77
N GLY A 320 -11.57 4.51 -10.09
CA GLY A 320 -10.72 5.43 -10.81
C GLY A 320 -9.67 4.71 -11.64
N GLU A 321 -9.20 5.39 -12.69
CA GLU A 321 -8.10 4.92 -13.53
C GLU A 321 -6.91 5.86 -13.40
N ALA A 322 -5.71 5.31 -13.53
CA ALA A 322 -4.49 6.10 -13.65
C ALA A 322 -4.01 6.01 -15.12
N VAL A 323 -3.96 7.15 -15.80
CA VAL A 323 -3.75 7.23 -17.23
C VAL A 323 -2.56 8.14 -17.55
N TRP A 324 -1.57 7.60 -18.22
CA TRP A 324 -0.53 8.38 -18.87
C TRP A 324 -0.98 8.77 -20.29
N HIS A 325 -0.67 10.00 -20.69
CA HIS A 325 -0.91 10.48 -22.06
C HIS A 325 0.44 10.57 -22.77
N TYR A 326 0.88 9.45 -23.33
CA TYR A 326 2.08 9.37 -24.14
C TYR A 326 1.86 9.97 -25.54
N PRO A 327 2.92 10.30 -26.29
CA PRO A 327 2.79 10.74 -27.67
C PRO A 327 2.00 9.77 -28.57
N GLU A 328 2.07 8.46 -28.26
CA GLU A 328 1.36 7.41 -28.98
C GLU A 328 -0.13 7.31 -28.61
N GLY A 329 -0.54 8.01 -27.55
CA GLY A 329 -1.93 8.01 -27.06
C GLY A 329 -2.05 7.71 -25.57
N PRO A 330 -3.29 7.70 -25.05
CA PRO A 330 -3.56 7.43 -23.64
C PRO A 330 -3.31 5.97 -23.28
N PHE A 331 -2.63 5.76 -22.16
CA PHE A 331 -2.30 4.43 -21.62
C PHE A 331 -2.80 4.30 -20.20
N VAL A 332 -3.84 3.47 -20.00
CA VAL A 332 -4.33 3.12 -18.66
C VAL A 332 -3.37 2.11 -18.05
N TYR A 333 -2.61 2.53 -17.04
CA TYR A 333 -1.69 1.66 -16.34
C TYR A 333 -2.19 1.16 -14.99
N GLY A 334 -3.24 1.77 -14.43
CA GLY A 334 -3.83 1.39 -13.15
C GLY A 334 -5.34 1.49 -13.14
N GLN A 335 -6.01 0.53 -12.51
CA GLN A 335 -7.44 0.53 -12.21
C GLN A 335 -7.61 0.29 -10.72
N PHE A 336 -8.31 1.20 -10.04
CA PHE A 336 -8.42 1.26 -8.59
C PHE A 336 -9.87 1.16 -8.17
N HIS A 337 -10.16 0.24 -7.25
CA HIS A 337 -11.46 0.12 -6.58
C HIS A 337 -11.26 0.47 -5.11
N LEU A 338 -11.89 1.54 -4.67
CA LEU A 338 -11.87 1.96 -3.27
C LEU A 338 -12.61 0.92 -2.41
N LYS A 339 -11.96 0.43 -1.36
CA LYS A 339 -12.50 -0.58 -0.43
C LYS A 339 -12.82 0.00 0.93
N ASP A 340 -12.01 0.91 1.40
CA ASP A 340 -12.21 1.59 2.68
C ASP A 340 -11.71 3.03 2.60
N LEU A 341 -12.37 3.89 3.38
CA LEU A 341 -12.08 5.31 3.49
C LEU A 341 -12.29 5.75 4.93
N GLU A 342 -11.30 6.44 5.50
CA GLU A 342 -11.47 7.19 6.75
C GLU A 342 -10.92 8.61 6.56
N LEU A 343 -11.72 9.58 6.95
CA LEU A 343 -11.35 11.00 7.02
C LEU A 343 -11.32 11.41 8.51
N LYS A 344 -10.14 11.83 8.95
CA LYS A 344 -9.89 12.19 10.35
C LYS A 344 -9.38 13.62 10.43
#